data_789e4273ce6315207ea1f3d31fa55f60
#
_entry.id   789e4273ce6315207ea1f3d31fa55f60
#
_cell.length_a   1.000
_cell.length_b   1.000
_cell.length_c   1.000
_cell.angle_alpha   90.00
_cell.angle_beta   90.00
_cell.angle_gamma   90.00
#
_symmetry.space_group_name_H-M   'P 1'
#
loop_
_entity.id
_entity.type
_entity.pdbx_description
1 polymer ?
#
loop_
_entity_poly.entity_id
_entity_poly.type
_entity_poly.pdbx_seq_one_letter_code
_entity_poly.pdbx_strand_id
1 'polypeptide(L)'
;MSARDELLRILVRRSYMREPGKQFRLASGRLSDYYIEGSLTTTYHGAGPLIGELVHALLPADAVAVGGPTMGADPIAAAVAYHSARTARPVSWFSVRKTAKEHGARRWLEGSVTAGDRVALVEDVITSGGSLVDALRKCGEEDLHVLAAVVLVDRQEDGGRARVEEALAAVGARFHVLFSRADLEHAWQRDR
;
A
#
# COMPACT_ATOMS: atom_id res chain seq x y z
N MET A 1 16.40 -0.47 18.04
CA MET A 1 15.91 0.09 16.76
C MET A 1 14.46 -0.37 16.61
N SER A 2 13.53 0.53 16.30
CA SER A 2 12.12 0.15 16.13
C SER A 2 11.90 -0.59 14.81
N ALA A 3 10.78 -1.36 14.70
CA ALA A 3 10.39 -2.00 13.44
C ALA A 3 10.23 -0.97 12.31
N ARG A 4 9.72 0.23 12.63
CA ARG A 4 9.58 1.33 11.68
C ARG A 4 10.93 1.84 11.16
N ASP A 5 11.92 2.02 12.04
CA ASP A 5 13.26 2.48 11.64
C ASP A 5 13.97 1.43 10.77
N GLU A 6 13.77 0.14 11.09
CA GLU A 6 14.34 -0.93 10.31
C GLU A 6 13.72 -1.03 8.92
N LEU A 7 12.39 -0.94 8.81
CA LEU A 7 11.71 -0.92 7.52
C LEU A 7 12.11 0.29 6.67
N LEU A 8 12.26 1.49 7.29
CA LEU A 8 12.74 2.69 6.59
C LEU A 8 14.13 2.46 6.00
N ARG A 9 15.05 1.86 6.77
CA ARG A 9 16.39 1.55 6.28
C ARG A 9 16.37 0.55 5.12
N ILE A 10 15.52 -0.46 5.17
CA ILE A 10 15.35 -1.42 4.06
C ILE A 10 14.79 -0.70 2.82
N LEU A 11 13.77 0.15 2.97
CA LEU A 11 13.19 0.95 1.89
C LEU A 11 14.25 1.82 1.20
N VAL A 12 15.07 2.52 1.99
CA VAL A 12 16.13 3.39 1.45
C VAL A 12 17.17 2.58 0.68
N ARG A 13 17.61 1.46 1.20
CA ARG A 13 18.66 0.65 0.57
C ARG A 13 18.20 -0.12 -0.66
N ARG A 14 16.95 -0.49 -0.75
CA ARG A 14 16.44 -1.37 -1.80
C ARG A 14 15.58 -0.65 -2.83
N SER A 15 14.75 0.28 -2.40
CA SER A 15 13.70 0.87 -3.21
C SER A 15 13.94 2.32 -3.58
N TYR A 16 14.72 3.07 -2.80
CA TYR A 16 14.99 4.49 -3.07
C TYR A 16 16.26 4.66 -3.89
N MET A 17 16.08 4.93 -5.18
CA MET A 17 17.18 5.10 -6.14
C MET A 17 17.43 6.59 -6.35
N ARG A 18 18.64 7.04 -6.05
CA ARG A 18 19.11 8.39 -6.32
C ARG A 18 20.60 8.36 -6.67
N GLU A 19 20.93 8.79 -7.89
CA GLU A 19 22.29 8.86 -8.39
C GLU A 19 22.57 10.30 -8.85
N PRO A 20 23.67 10.95 -8.35
CA PRO A 20 24.04 12.28 -8.79
C PRO A 20 24.21 12.35 -10.32
N GLY A 21 23.56 13.32 -10.96
CA GLY A 21 23.64 13.53 -12.41
C GLY A 21 22.78 12.58 -13.25
N LYS A 22 22.10 11.61 -12.65
CA LYS A 22 21.16 10.72 -13.35
C LYS A 22 19.72 11.21 -13.20
N GLN A 23 18.95 11.11 -14.27
CA GLN A 23 17.53 11.39 -14.24
C GLN A 23 16.74 10.12 -14.59
N PHE A 24 15.68 9.87 -13.85
CA PHE A 24 14.76 8.77 -14.07
C PHE A 24 13.52 9.29 -14.80
N ARG A 25 13.11 8.59 -15.86
CA ARG A 25 11.84 8.89 -16.54
C ARG A 25 10.70 8.20 -15.80
N LEU A 26 9.77 8.98 -15.26
CA LEU A 26 8.56 8.49 -14.60
C LEU A 26 7.53 8.02 -15.63
N ALA A 27 6.51 7.27 -15.17
CA ALA A 27 5.40 6.82 -16.01
C ALA A 27 4.62 7.99 -16.64
N SER A 28 4.60 9.15 -15.98
CA SER A 28 4.05 10.40 -16.52
C SER A 28 4.88 11.03 -17.65
N GLY A 29 6.07 10.49 -17.96
CA GLY A 29 7.05 11.06 -18.90
C GLY A 29 7.95 12.13 -18.26
N ARG A 30 7.67 12.60 -17.06
CA ARG A 30 8.47 13.60 -16.33
C ARG A 30 9.82 13.01 -15.92
N LEU A 31 10.86 13.84 -15.90
CA LEU A 31 12.18 13.47 -15.37
C LEU A 31 12.23 13.78 -13.88
N SER A 32 12.86 12.87 -13.11
CA SER A 32 13.06 12.98 -11.67
C SER A 32 14.50 12.61 -11.32
N ASP A 33 15.07 13.23 -10.30
CA ASP A 33 16.41 12.93 -9.77
C ASP A 33 16.40 11.72 -8.81
N TYR A 34 15.22 11.14 -8.57
CA TYR A 34 15.03 9.91 -7.78
C TYR A 34 13.95 9.02 -8.37
N TYR A 35 13.97 7.74 -7.99
CA TYR A 35 12.93 6.77 -8.30
C TYR A 35 12.64 5.91 -7.06
N ILE A 36 11.38 5.54 -6.86
CA ILE A 36 10.98 4.62 -5.78
C ILE A 36 10.33 3.39 -6.42
N GLU A 37 11.00 2.24 -6.28
CA GLU A 37 10.50 0.94 -6.72
C GLU A 37 10.06 0.14 -5.49
N GLY A 38 8.79 0.27 -5.11
CA GLY A 38 8.22 -0.34 -3.89
C GLY A 38 8.36 -1.86 -3.84
N SER A 39 8.22 -2.51 -5.00
CA SER A 39 8.28 -3.96 -5.15
C SER A 39 9.58 -4.57 -4.64
N LEU A 40 10.72 -3.88 -4.77
CA LEU A 40 12.03 -4.36 -4.29
C LEU A 40 12.10 -4.50 -2.75
N THR A 41 11.25 -3.77 -2.04
CA THR A 41 11.10 -3.91 -0.58
C THR A 41 9.97 -4.85 -0.21
N THR A 42 8.78 -4.69 -0.80
CA THR A 42 7.59 -5.46 -0.39
C THR A 42 7.73 -6.95 -0.66
N THR A 43 8.54 -7.35 -1.64
CA THR A 43 8.85 -8.76 -1.96
C THR A 43 10.11 -9.28 -1.24
N TYR A 44 10.82 -8.43 -0.47
CA TYR A 44 12.02 -8.84 0.25
C TYR A 44 11.67 -9.57 1.55
N HIS A 45 12.26 -10.75 1.77
CA HIS A 45 11.98 -11.58 2.93
C HIS A 45 12.16 -10.87 4.29
N GLY A 46 13.15 -9.95 4.39
CA GLY A 46 13.41 -9.21 5.62
C GLY A 46 12.43 -8.06 5.89
N ALA A 47 11.67 -7.62 4.89
CA ALA A 47 10.67 -6.56 5.05
C ALA A 47 9.28 -7.10 5.40
N GLY A 48 8.94 -8.31 4.92
CA GLY A 48 7.61 -8.89 5.11
C GLY A 48 7.13 -8.91 6.57
N PRO A 49 7.91 -9.44 7.53
CA PRO A 49 7.53 -9.42 8.95
C PRO A 49 7.27 -8.02 9.51
N LEU A 50 8.12 -7.04 9.14
CA LEU A 50 8.00 -5.65 9.58
C LEU A 50 6.76 -4.97 8.98
N ILE A 51 6.49 -5.21 7.69
CA ILE A 51 5.29 -4.70 7.00
C ILE A 51 4.05 -5.29 7.66
N GLY A 52 4.03 -6.61 7.89
CA GLY A 52 2.92 -7.30 8.54
C GLY A 52 2.59 -6.70 9.91
N GLU A 53 3.59 -6.52 10.75
CA GLU A 53 3.45 -5.92 12.09
C GLU A 53 2.91 -4.48 12.02
N LEU A 54 3.61 -3.61 11.26
CA LEU A 54 3.32 -2.17 11.24
C LEU A 54 1.96 -1.86 10.60
N VAL A 55 1.62 -2.54 9.51
CA VAL A 55 0.35 -2.32 8.82
C VAL A 55 -0.80 -2.91 9.63
N HIS A 56 -0.65 -4.13 10.18
CA HIS A 56 -1.69 -4.75 11.01
C HIS A 56 -2.05 -3.90 12.24
N ALA A 57 -1.07 -3.24 12.84
CA ALA A 57 -1.30 -2.34 13.98
C ALA A 57 -2.18 -1.12 13.64
N LEU A 58 -2.24 -0.72 12.36
CA LEU A 58 -3.04 0.41 11.86
C LEU A 58 -4.44 -0.01 11.38
N LEU A 59 -4.69 -1.31 11.22
CA LEU A 59 -5.99 -1.78 10.76
C LEU A 59 -7.07 -1.52 11.83
N PRO A 60 -8.28 -1.08 11.42
CA PRO A 60 -9.44 -1.06 12.28
C PRO A 60 -9.72 -2.44 12.90
N ALA A 61 -10.19 -2.46 14.14
CA ALA A 61 -10.40 -3.70 14.89
C ALA A 61 -11.41 -4.66 14.26
N ASP A 62 -12.32 -4.11 13.48
CA ASP A 62 -13.42 -4.80 12.81
C ASP A 62 -13.15 -5.05 11.31
N ALA A 63 -11.95 -4.76 10.81
CA ALA A 63 -11.53 -5.20 9.49
C ALA A 63 -11.31 -6.72 9.49
N VAL A 64 -11.96 -7.43 8.55
CA VAL A 64 -11.86 -8.89 8.39
C VAL A 64 -10.89 -9.29 7.27
N ALA A 65 -10.56 -8.36 6.39
CA ALA A 65 -9.59 -8.59 5.33
C ALA A 65 -8.82 -7.32 4.94
N VAL A 66 -7.68 -7.52 4.31
CA VAL A 66 -6.81 -6.47 3.79
C VAL A 66 -6.45 -6.79 2.34
N GLY A 67 -6.43 -5.79 1.47
CA GLY A 67 -6.09 -5.98 0.06
C GLY A 67 -5.81 -4.67 -0.65
N GLY A 68 -5.70 -4.71 -1.98
CA GLY A 68 -5.46 -3.48 -2.75
C GLY A 68 -5.13 -3.77 -4.20
N PRO A 69 -4.69 -2.75 -4.97
CA PRO A 69 -4.44 -2.90 -6.39
C PRO A 69 -3.28 -3.87 -6.67
N THR A 70 -3.52 -4.83 -7.56
CA THR A 70 -2.45 -5.71 -8.04
C THR A 70 -1.38 -4.93 -8.83
N MET A 71 -0.09 -5.24 -8.70
CA MET A 71 0.60 -6.21 -7.83
C MET A 71 1.22 -5.54 -6.59
N GLY A 72 1.25 -4.18 -6.51
CA GLY A 72 1.94 -3.46 -5.44
C GLY A 72 1.42 -3.83 -4.04
N ALA A 73 0.10 -3.96 -3.92
CA ALA A 73 -0.55 -4.30 -2.67
C ALA A 73 -0.41 -5.78 -2.25
N ASP A 74 -0.30 -6.71 -3.19
CA ASP A 74 -0.40 -8.16 -2.91
C ASP A 74 0.63 -8.65 -1.88
N PRO A 75 1.94 -8.33 -1.98
CA PRO A 75 2.92 -8.76 -0.98
C PRO A 75 2.66 -8.15 0.41
N ILE A 76 2.13 -6.92 0.46
CA ILE A 76 1.79 -6.24 1.71
C ILE A 76 0.61 -6.95 2.37
N ALA A 77 -0.47 -7.18 1.62
CA ALA A 77 -1.68 -7.84 2.09
C ALA A 77 -1.39 -9.26 2.60
N ALA A 78 -0.58 -10.03 1.86
CA ALA A 78 -0.12 -11.34 2.27
C ALA A 78 0.70 -11.29 3.57
N ALA A 79 1.66 -10.35 3.69
CA ALA A 79 2.46 -10.18 4.89
C ALA A 79 1.60 -9.86 6.12
N VAL A 80 0.59 -9.00 5.97
CA VAL A 80 -0.38 -8.65 7.02
C VAL A 80 -1.20 -9.86 7.43
N ALA A 81 -1.75 -10.62 6.48
CA ALA A 81 -2.55 -11.80 6.76
C ALA A 81 -1.74 -12.86 7.53
N TYR A 82 -0.51 -13.17 7.07
CA TYR A 82 0.35 -14.14 7.76
C TYR A 82 0.80 -13.68 9.15
N HIS A 83 1.07 -12.37 9.33
CA HIS A 83 1.35 -11.80 10.65
C HIS A 83 0.12 -11.94 11.55
N SER A 84 -1.06 -11.54 11.07
CA SER A 84 -2.31 -11.50 11.83
C SER A 84 -2.75 -12.89 12.32
N ALA A 85 -2.43 -13.96 11.59
CA ALA A 85 -2.78 -15.33 11.95
C ALA A 85 -2.20 -15.77 13.33
N ARG A 86 -1.22 -15.03 13.85
CA ARG A 86 -0.61 -15.26 15.16
C ARG A 86 -1.09 -14.27 16.24
N THR A 87 -2.09 -13.48 15.92
CA THR A 87 -2.66 -12.47 16.82
C THR A 87 -4.11 -12.80 17.18
N ALA A 88 -4.68 -12.04 18.09
CA ALA A 88 -6.10 -12.16 18.45
C ALA A 88 -7.04 -11.55 17.37
N ARG A 89 -6.50 -10.94 16.30
CA ARG A 89 -7.27 -10.30 15.23
C ARG A 89 -6.80 -10.78 13.84
N PRO A 90 -7.08 -12.06 13.49
CA PRO A 90 -6.71 -12.57 12.18
C PRO A 90 -7.52 -11.87 11.08
N VAL A 91 -6.86 -11.55 9.96
CA VAL A 91 -7.49 -11.01 8.77
C VAL A 91 -7.12 -11.84 7.54
N SER A 92 -8.06 -12.01 6.62
CA SER A 92 -7.79 -12.59 5.31
C SER A 92 -7.13 -11.56 4.38
N TRP A 93 -6.72 -11.97 3.18
CA TRP A 93 -6.28 -11.03 2.17
C TRP A 93 -6.99 -11.22 0.84
N PHE A 94 -7.02 -10.15 0.04
CA PHE A 94 -7.61 -10.13 -1.30
C PHE A 94 -6.83 -9.21 -2.23
N SER A 95 -7.02 -9.38 -3.54
CA SER A 95 -6.47 -8.50 -4.57
C SER A 95 -7.57 -7.78 -5.32
N VAL A 96 -7.30 -6.53 -5.72
CA VAL A 96 -8.16 -5.76 -6.61
C VAL A 96 -7.53 -5.74 -8.01
N ARG A 97 -8.19 -6.35 -8.97
CA ARG A 97 -7.71 -6.49 -10.35
C ARG A 97 -7.77 -5.16 -11.11
N LYS A 98 -6.82 -4.94 -12.01
CA LYS A 98 -6.83 -3.81 -12.95
C LYS A 98 -7.94 -3.95 -13.99
N THR A 99 -8.15 -5.16 -14.50
CA THR A 99 -9.17 -5.50 -15.49
C THR A 99 -10.21 -6.45 -14.91
N ALA A 100 -11.47 -6.29 -15.33
CA ALA A 100 -12.57 -7.16 -14.91
C ALA A 100 -12.33 -8.61 -15.36
N LYS A 101 -12.84 -9.57 -14.60
CA LYS A 101 -13.00 -10.94 -15.07
C LYS A 101 -14.10 -11.03 -16.11
N GLU A 102 -13.91 -11.84 -17.12
CA GLU A 102 -14.94 -12.18 -18.08
C GLU A 102 -15.93 -13.23 -17.53
N HIS A 103 -15.47 -14.06 -16.58
CA HIS A 103 -16.25 -15.12 -15.96
C HIS A 103 -16.02 -15.18 -14.44
N GLY A 104 -17.03 -15.63 -13.69
CA GLY A 104 -16.99 -15.82 -12.24
C GLY A 104 -17.92 -14.89 -11.48
N ALA A 105 -18.10 -15.19 -10.18
CA ALA A 105 -19.05 -14.48 -9.31
C ALA A 105 -18.63 -13.06 -8.96
N ARG A 106 -17.33 -12.75 -9.05
CA ARG A 106 -16.75 -11.45 -8.74
C ARG A 106 -15.97 -10.91 -9.91
N ARG A 107 -16.26 -9.67 -10.24
CA ARG A 107 -15.68 -9.01 -11.40
C ARG A 107 -14.28 -8.46 -11.13
N TRP A 108 -14.08 -7.85 -9.97
CA TRP A 108 -12.88 -7.08 -9.66
C TRP A 108 -11.97 -7.70 -8.61
N LEU A 109 -12.47 -8.65 -7.81
CA LEU A 109 -11.78 -9.14 -6.63
C LEU A 109 -11.32 -10.59 -6.78
N GLU A 110 -10.17 -10.89 -6.17
CA GLU A 110 -9.63 -12.23 -5.93
C GLU A 110 -9.35 -12.40 -4.44
N GLY A 111 -9.70 -13.55 -3.88
CA GLY A 111 -9.38 -13.86 -2.49
C GLY A 111 -10.60 -14.12 -1.62
N SER A 112 -10.37 -14.17 -0.30
CA SER A 112 -11.36 -14.60 0.68
C SER A 112 -12.12 -13.41 1.27
N VAL A 113 -12.95 -12.77 0.44
CA VAL A 113 -13.85 -11.68 0.88
C VAL A 113 -15.27 -11.94 0.38
N THR A 114 -16.28 -11.45 1.08
CA THR A 114 -17.71 -11.56 0.71
C THR A 114 -18.40 -10.18 0.77
N ALA A 115 -19.48 -10.00 -0.01
CA ALA A 115 -20.29 -8.80 0.06
C ALA A 115 -20.69 -8.51 1.53
N GLY A 116 -20.60 -7.26 1.94
CA GLY A 116 -20.80 -6.81 3.32
C GLY A 116 -19.54 -6.85 4.19
N ASP A 117 -18.43 -7.45 3.73
CA ASP A 117 -17.20 -7.51 4.51
C ASP A 117 -16.60 -6.12 4.73
N ARG A 118 -16.07 -5.93 5.93
CA ARG A 118 -15.37 -4.71 6.35
C ARG A 118 -13.87 -4.89 6.13
N VAL A 119 -13.28 -4.11 5.25
CA VAL A 119 -11.92 -4.33 4.76
C VAL A 119 -11.02 -3.10 4.89
N ALA A 120 -9.71 -3.30 4.79
CA ALA A 120 -8.74 -2.23 4.63
C ALA A 120 -8.03 -2.35 3.28
N LEU A 121 -7.67 -1.20 2.69
CA LEU A 121 -6.84 -1.16 1.50
C LEU A 121 -5.37 -0.92 1.85
N VAL A 122 -4.47 -1.45 1.03
CA VAL A 122 -3.03 -1.19 1.12
C VAL A 122 -2.45 -0.86 -0.24
N GLU A 123 -1.36 -0.08 -0.26
CA GLU A 123 -0.59 0.23 -1.47
C GLU A 123 0.88 0.41 -1.10
N ASP A 124 1.79 0.06 -1.99
CA ASP A 124 3.23 0.24 -1.74
C ASP A 124 3.66 1.70 -1.87
N VAL A 125 3.31 2.35 -2.98
CA VAL A 125 3.72 3.72 -3.28
C VAL A 125 2.58 4.49 -3.94
N ILE A 126 2.20 5.64 -3.38
CA ILE A 126 1.30 6.57 -4.06
C ILE A 126 2.08 7.72 -4.71
N THR A 127 1.71 8.03 -5.96
CA THR A 127 2.12 9.23 -6.71
C THR A 127 0.90 10.10 -6.97
N SER A 128 0.03 9.70 -7.88
CA SER A 128 -1.24 10.38 -8.17
C SER A 128 -2.43 9.86 -7.37
N GLY A 129 -2.28 8.73 -6.66
CA GLY A 129 -3.34 8.08 -5.89
C GLY A 129 -4.41 7.36 -6.72
N GLY A 130 -4.32 7.40 -8.05
CA GLY A 130 -5.36 6.88 -8.93
C GLY A 130 -5.65 5.39 -8.75
N SER A 131 -4.62 4.55 -8.56
CA SER A 131 -4.79 3.10 -8.36
C SER A 131 -5.58 2.79 -7.09
N LEU A 132 -5.26 3.49 -5.99
CA LEU A 132 -5.92 3.26 -4.70
C LEU A 132 -7.38 3.76 -4.72
N VAL A 133 -7.65 4.91 -5.37
CA VAL A 133 -9.02 5.44 -5.55
C VAL A 133 -9.86 4.51 -6.45
N ASP A 134 -9.27 3.96 -7.53
CA ASP A 134 -9.95 2.98 -8.37
C ASP A 134 -10.23 1.67 -7.61
N ALA A 135 -9.30 1.22 -6.76
CA ALA A 135 -9.51 0.06 -5.90
C ALA A 135 -10.65 0.29 -4.89
N LEU A 136 -10.72 1.49 -4.28
CA LEU A 136 -11.83 1.88 -3.39
C LEU A 136 -13.18 1.79 -4.10
N ARG A 137 -13.28 2.36 -5.31
CA ARG A 137 -14.50 2.29 -6.13
C ARG A 137 -14.89 0.85 -6.44
N LYS A 138 -13.95 0.01 -6.87
CA LYS A 138 -14.17 -1.40 -7.18
C LYS A 138 -14.60 -2.21 -5.97
N CYS A 139 -14.08 -1.93 -4.79
CA CYS A 139 -14.54 -2.53 -3.54
C CYS A 139 -16.03 -2.18 -3.28
N GLY A 140 -16.41 -0.93 -3.49
CA GLY A 140 -17.81 -0.51 -3.37
C GLY A 140 -18.74 -1.17 -4.39
N GLU A 141 -18.28 -1.40 -5.64
CA GLU A 141 -19.06 -2.14 -6.66
C GLU A 141 -19.28 -3.62 -6.30
N GLU A 142 -18.46 -4.17 -5.42
CA GLU A 142 -18.55 -5.56 -4.92
C GLU A 142 -19.11 -5.63 -3.49
N ASP A 143 -19.78 -4.54 -3.05
CA ASP A 143 -20.40 -4.39 -1.73
C ASP A 143 -19.44 -4.57 -0.54
N LEU A 144 -18.16 -4.22 -0.69
CA LEU A 144 -17.23 -4.18 0.44
C LEU A 144 -17.23 -2.81 1.12
N HIS A 145 -17.14 -2.82 2.46
CA HIS A 145 -17.03 -1.61 3.27
C HIS A 145 -15.56 -1.32 3.60
N VAL A 146 -14.97 -0.35 2.89
CA VAL A 146 -13.58 0.06 3.17
C VAL A 146 -13.55 0.95 4.41
N LEU A 147 -12.79 0.54 5.44
CA LEU A 147 -12.66 1.23 6.72
C LEU A 147 -11.41 2.09 6.83
N ALA A 148 -10.36 1.70 6.12
CA ALA A 148 -9.08 2.40 6.12
C ALA A 148 -8.28 2.09 4.86
N ALA A 149 -7.32 2.96 4.55
CA ALA A 149 -6.23 2.65 3.64
C ALA A 149 -4.88 2.94 4.32
N VAL A 150 -3.90 2.05 4.10
CA VAL A 150 -2.53 2.18 4.60
C VAL A 150 -1.56 2.12 3.43
N VAL A 151 -0.75 3.16 3.27
CA VAL A 151 0.25 3.28 2.21
C VAL A 151 1.65 3.22 2.83
N LEU A 152 2.55 2.45 2.23
CA LEU A 152 3.92 2.40 2.73
C LEU A 152 4.66 3.70 2.45
N VAL A 153 4.59 4.22 1.21
CA VAL A 153 5.31 5.43 0.82
C VAL A 153 4.42 6.41 0.07
N ASP A 154 4.33 7.63 0.58
CA ASP A 154 3.78 8.78 -0.14
C ASP A 154 4.92 9.54 -0.84
N ARG A 155 4.88 9.61 -2.16
CA ARG A 155 5.87 10.38 -2.95
C ARG A 155 5.73 11.89 -2.79
N GLN A 156 4.64 12.36 -2.20
CA GLN A 156 4.33 13.79 -2.04
C GLN A 156 4.29 14.53 -3.39
N GLU A 157 3.78 13.88 -4.43
CA GLU A 157 3.70 14.39 -5.80
C GLU A 157 2.28 14.29 -6.36
N ASP A 158 2.02 15.07 -7.41
CA ASP A 158 0.83 15.02 -8.27
C ASP A 158 -0.52 15.09 -7.50
N GLY A 159 -0.52 15.65 -6.29
CA GLY A 159 -1.72 15.76 -5.45
C GLY A 159 -2.30 14.42 -4.98
N GLY A 160 -1.52 13.34 -5.09
CA GLY A 160 -2.00 11.98 -4.83
C GLY A 160 -2.55 11.78 -3.43
N ARG A 161 -1.87 12.35 -2.43
CA ARG A 161 -2.32 12.29 -1.03
C ARG A 161 -3.71 12.93 -0.86
N ALA A 162 -3.89 14.17 -1.31
CA ALA A 162 -5.15 14.88 -1.18
C ALA A 162 -6.30 14.15 -1.88
N ARG A 163 -6.06 13.62 -3.08
CA ARG A 163 -7.04 12.82 -3.83
C ARG A 163 -7.48 11.57 -3.06
N VAL A 164 -6.54 10.85 -2.45
CA VAL A 164 -6.84 9.65 -1.67
C VAL A 164 -7.59 10.01 -0.38
N GLU A 165 -7.15 11.07 0.33
CA GLU A 165 -7.82 11.56 1.54
C GLU A 165 -9.28 11.96 1.26
N GLU A 166 -9.53 12.69 0.18
CA GLU A 166 -10.88 13.09 -0.24
C GLU A 166 -11.77 11.86 -0.55
N ALA A 167 -11.26 10.92 -1.34
CA ALA A 167 -12.01 9.73 -1.71
C ALA A 167 -12.35 8.85 -0.50
N LEU A 168 -11.41 8.66 0.43
CA LEU A 168 -11.62 7.89 1.66
C LEU A 168 -12.57 8.61 2.63
N ALA A 169 -12.46 9.93 2.76
CA ALA A 169 -13.38 10.73 3.58
C ALA A 169 -14.83 10.61 3.10
N ALA A 170 -15.07 10.53 1.80
CA ALA A 170 -16.40 10.37 1.22
C ALA A 170 -17.10 9.06 1.67
N VAL A 171 -16.34 8.04 2.08
CA VAL A 171 -16.88 6.77 2.61
C VAL A 171 -16.64 6.60 4.12
N GLY A 172 -16.14 7.64 4.80
CA GLY A 172 -15.85 7.60 6.23
C GLY A 172 -14.63 6.74 6.61
N ALA A 173 -13.76 6.43 5.67
CA ALA A 173 -12.56 5.62 5.88
C ALA A 173 -11.35 6.45 6.33
N ARG A 174 -10.46 5.83 7.13
CA ARG A 174 -9.22 6.47 7.61
C ARG A 174 -8.10 6.32 6.59
N PHE A 175 -7.15 7.27 6.60
CA PHE A 175 -5.95 7.21 5.78
C PHE A 175 -4.69 7.22 6.63
N HIS A 176 -3.76 6.29 6.35
CA HIS A 176 -2.48 6.18 7.02
C HIS A 176 -1.34 6.10 6.01
N VAL A 177 -0.26 6.81 6.28
CA VAL A 177 0.98 6.75 5.51
C VAL A 177 2.11 6.37 6.47
N LEU A 178 2.88 5.32 6.16
CA LEU A 178 4.01 4.92 6.99
C LEU A 178 5.21 5.84 6.78
N PHE A 179 5.54 6.15 5.52
CA PHE A 179 6.69 6.98 5.18
C PHE A 179 6.36 7.96 4.07
N SER A 180 6.93 9.15 4.15
CA SER A 180 6.95 10.12 3.07
C SER A 180 8.24 10.02 2.25
N ARG A 181 8.25 10.57 1.03
CA ARG A 181 9.49 10.78 0.27
C ARG A 181 10.55 11.53 1.09
N ALA A 182 10.13 12.52 1.86
CA ALA A 182 11.04 13.29 2.69
C ALA A 182 11.72 12.42 3.78
N ASP A 183 11.01 11.45 4.36
CA ASP A 183 11.60 10.49 5.32
C ASP A 183 12.69 9.64 4.64
N LEU A 184 12.42 9.15 3.42
CA LEU A 184 13.38 8.34 2.66
C LEU A 184 14.62 9.17 2.30
N GLU A 185 14.44 10.38 1.81
CA GLU A 185 15.54 11.28 1.45
C GLU A 185 16.41 11.61 2.67
N HIS A 186 15.80 11.95 3.79
CA HIS A 186 16.52 12.24 5.03
C HIS A 186 17.32 11.02 5.53
N ALA A 187 16.73 9.83 5.48
CA ALA A 187 17.42 8.61 5.87
C ALA A 187 18.57 8.26 4.89
N TRP A 188 18.38 8.46 3.59
CA TRP A 188 19.41 8.25 2.58
C TRP A 188 20.63 9.19 2.75
N GLN A 189 20.37 10.45 3.12
CA GLN A 189 21.44 11.42 3.41
C GLN A 189 22.28 11.05 4.63
N ARG A 190 21.67 10.39 5.64
CA ARG A 190 22.38 9.97 6.86
C ARG A 190 23.19 8.67 6.70
N ASP A 191 22.86 7.84 5.72
CA ASP A 191 23.56 6.57 5.43
C ASP A 191 24.81 6.77 4.52
N ARG A 192 25.13 8.02 4.12
CA ARG A 192 26.30 8.41 3.32
C ARG A 192 27.38 9.05 4.16
#